data_c16f6467ab6f4095584b1ee68eef087e
#
_entry.id   c16f6467ab6f4095584b1ee68eef087e
#
_cell.length_a   1.000
_cell.length_b   1.000
_cell.length_c   1.000
_cell.angle_alpha   90.00
_cell.angle_beta   90.00
_cell.angle_gamma   90.00
#
_symmetry.space_group_name_H-M   'P 1'
#
loop_
_entity.id
_entity.type
_entity.pdbx_description
1 polymer ?
#
loop_
_entity_poly.entity_id
_entity_poly.type
_entity_poly.pdbx_seq_one_letter_code
_entity_poly.pdbx_strand_id
1 'polypeptide(L)'
;INDVNFENVKNKLETEALWNQLILIKYSPKIKIDEKNMKKKLQTENNKYLKSYLMSEIFFEVSNLKDLDQKFLEISETIKNKGFDFAALKYSISSTSNLGGKLDWINENSLNKNIKELIKNLQINDFSKPIAVPGGFLILQINEIKKIKIQIDINKELKKLIDFEKNNQLSQYSKIYYNKIKKNLEINEL
;
A
#
# COMPACT_ATOMS: atom_id res chain seq x y z
N ILE A 1 32.75 -15.11 9.89
CA ILE A 1 31.62 -16.06 9.87
C ILE A 1 31.27 -16.24 11.34
N ASN A 2 30.17 -15.65 11.81
CA ASN A 2 29.70 -15.85 13.17
C ASN A 2 29.20 -17.29 13.28
N ASP A 3 29.90 -18.12 14.03
CA ASP A 3 29.44 -19.45 14.39
C ASP A 3 28.16 -19.34 15.20
N VAL A 4 27.04 -19.63 14.56
CA VAL A 4 25.73 -19.69 15.23
C VAL A 4 25.75 -20.93 16.13
N ASN A 5 25.80 -20.72 17.46
CA ASN A 5 25.71 -21.80 18.41
C ASN A 5 24.30 -22.43 18.35
N PHE A 6 24.20 -23.59 17.73
CA PHE A 6 22.95 -24.30 17.50
C PHE A 6 22.21 -24.64 18.80
N GLU A 7 22.93 -24.98 19.88
CA GLU A 7 22.36 -25.26 21.18
C GLU A 7 21.68 -24.01 21.79
N ASN A 8 22.30 -22.83 21.67
CA ASN A 8 21.73 -21.58 22.14
C ASN A 8 20.47 -21.21 21.37
N VAL A 9 20.46 -21.45 20.05
CA VAL A 9 19.26 -21.21 19.21
C VAL A 9 18.12 -22.14 19.62
N LYS A 10 18.43 -23.44 19.84
CA LYS A 10 17.46 -24.43 20.27
C LYS A 10 16.85 -24.05 21.61
N ASN A 11 17.67 -23.74 22.62
CA ASN A 11 17.21 -23.34 23.96
C ASN A 11 16.35 -22.09 23.92
N LYS A 12 16.69 -21.12 23.07
CA LYS A 12 15.88 -19.91 22.88
C LYS A 12 14.52 -20.23 22.27
N LEU A 13 14.46 -21.06 21.22
CA LEU A 13 13.21 -21.47 20.60
C LEU A 13 12.31 -22.27 21.55
N GLU A 14 12.89 -23.16 22.36
CA GLU A 14 12.15 -23.91 23.38
C GLU A 14 11.57 -22.97 24.44
N THR A 15 12.35 -22.00 24.91
CA THR A 15 11.89 -20.99 25.88
C THR A 15 10.78 -20.13 25.30
N GLU A 16 10.89 -19.67 24.06
CA GLU A 16 9.84 -18.91 23.37
C GLU A 16 8.57 -19.74 23.18
N ALA A 17 8.69 -21.02 22.84
CA ALA A 17 7.54 -21.92 22.67
C ALA A 17 6.81 -22.12 23.99
N LEU A 18 7.53 -22.41 25.08
CA LEU A 18 6.95 -22.57 26.43
C LEU A 18 6.29 -21.26 26.93
N TRP A 19 6.93 -20.13 26.66
CA TRP A 19 6.34 -18.82 26.99
C TRP A 19 5.04 -18.57 26.23
N ASN A 20 5.03 -18.81 24.93
CA ASN A 20 3.84 -18.64 24.11
C ASN A 20 2.70 -19.57 24.55
N GLN A 21 3.03 -20.83 24.91
CA GLN A 21 2.06 -21.78 25.44
C GLN A 21 1.48 -21.32 26.79
N LEU A 22 2.31 -20.81 27.69
CA LEU A 22 1.88 -20.26 28.98
C LEU A 22 0.91 -19.09 28.78
N ILE A 23 1.28 -18.14 27.90
CA ILE A 23 0.44 -16.97 27.58
C ILE A 23 -0.90 -17.42 26.98
N LEU A 24 -0.87 -18.37 26.06
CA LEU A 24 -2.08 -18.93 25.43
C LEU A 24 -3.01 -19.54 26.47
N ILE A 25 -2.52 -20.45 27.32
CA ILE A 25 -3.32 -21.12 28.34
C ILE A 25 -3.91 -20.10 29.33
N LYS A 26 -3.09 -19.15 29.80
CA LYS A 26 -3.48 -18.19 30.84
C LYS A 26 -4.45 -17.12 30.34
N TYR A 27 -4.35 -16.68 29.08
CA TYR A 27 -5.04 -15.51 28.59
C TYR A 27 -6.06 -15.76 27.48
N SER A 28 -6.09 -16.95 26.85
CA SER A 28 -7.15 -17.29 25.88
C SER A 28 -8.57 -17.05 26.39
N PRO A 29 -8.91 -17.38 27.65
CA PRO A 29 -10.26 -17.11 28.16
C PRO A 29 -10.59 -15.62 28.32
N LYS A 30 -9.57 -14.74 28.28
CA LYS A 30 -9.73 -13.29 28.45
C LYS A 30 -9.79 -12.55 27.10
N ILE A 31 -9.58 -13.24 25.99
CA ILE A 31 -9.66 -12.67 24.67
C ILE A 31 -11.12 -12.33 24.34
N LYS A 32 -11.34 -11.11 23.88
CA LYS A 32 -12.65 -10.64 23.46
C LYS A 32 -12.58 -10.16 22.03
N ILE A 33 -13.27 -10.84 21.15
CA ILE A 33 -13.32 -10.51 19.72
C ILE A 33 -14.78 -10.21 19.34
N ASP A 34 -15.00 -9.03 18.79
CA ASP A 34 -16.31 -8.62 18.27
C ASP A 34 -16.43 -9.07 16.80
N GLU A 35 -16.66 -10.38 16.61
CA GLU A 35 -16.82 -10.99 15.29
C GLU A 35 -17.99 -10.37 14.51
N LYS A 36 -19.07 -9.99 15.19
CA LYS A 36 -20.25 -9.39 14.58
C LYS A 36 -19.91 -8.05 13.92
N ASN A 37 -19.17 -7.20 14.62
CA ASN A 37 -18.73 -5.91 14.09
C ASN A 37 -17.71 -6.09 12.96
N MET A 38 -16.77 -7.02 13.10
CA MET A 38 -15.80 -7.35 12.05
C MET A 38 -16.50 -7.82 10.77
N LYS A 39 -17.48 -8.75 10.90
CA LYS A 39 -18.27 -9.24 9.77
C LYS A 39 -19.06 -8.11 9.10
N LYS A 40 -19.68 -7.22 9.88
CA LYS A 40 -20.41 -6.07 9.37
C LYS A 40 -19.50 -5.12 8.58
N LYS A 41 -18.29 -4.84 9.07
CA LYS A 41 -17.31 -4.03 8.34
C LYS A 41 -16.93 -4.69 7.01
N LEU A 42 -16.62 -5.98 6.98
CA LEU A 42 -16.32 -6.70 5.75
C LEU A 42 -17.48 -6.71 4.76
N GLN A 43 -18.73 -6.85 5.23
CA GLN A 43 -19.91 -6.75 4.36
C GLN A 43 -20.05 -5.37 3.74
N THR A 44 -19.73 -4.31 4.50
CA THR A 44 -19.73 -2.94 3.98
C THR A 44 -18.63 -2.73 2.93
N GLU A 45 -17.45 -3.28 3.16
CA GLU A 45 -16.34 -3.28 2.21
C GLU A 45 -16.67 -4.04 0.91
N ASN A 46 -17.32 -5.20 1.02
CA ASN A 46 -17.69 -6.03 -0.13
C ASN A 46 -18.70 -5.37 -1.08
N ASN A 47 -19.38 -4.31 -0.61
CA ASN A 47 -20.29 -3.51 -1.42
C ASN A 47 -19.60 -2.30 -2.09
N LYS A 48 -18.31 -2.10 -1.87
CA LYS A 48 -17.56 -1.02 -2.49
C LYS A 48 -17.12 -1.40 -3.89
N TYR A 49 -17.00 -0.40 -4.73
CA TYR A 49 -16.39 -0.52 -6.03
C TYR A 49 -14.97 -0.01 -5.96
N LEU A 50 -14.08 -0.75 -6.60
CA LEU A 50 -12.71 -0.34 -6.81
C LEU A 50 -12.60 0.24 -8.22
N LYS A 51 -11.96 1.40 -8.32
CA LYS A 51 -11.68 2.00 -9.61
C LYS A 51 -10.36 1.46 -10.13
N SER A 52 -10.33 1.16 -11.41
CA SER A 52 -9.11 0.96 -12.18
C SER A 52 -9.08 1.96 -13.33
N TYR A 53 -7.91 2.48 -13.57
CA TYR A 53 -7.67 3.53 -14.57
C TYR A 53 -6.77 2.96 -15.66
N LEU A 54 -7.20 3.11 -16.91
CA LEU A 54 -6.29 3.01 -18.05
C LEU A 54 -5.73 4.40 -18.30
N MET A 55 -4.43 4.54 -18.26
CA MET A 55 -3.76 5.84 -18.32
C MET A 55 -2.67 5.86 -19.38
N SER A 56 -2.29 7.07 -19.76
CA SER A 56 -1.06 7.34 -20.50
C SER A 56 -0.19 8.31 -19.70
N GLU A 57 1.12 8.26 -19.92
CA GLU A 57 2.11 9.08 -19.22
C GLU A 57 3.02 9.84 -20.18
N ILE A 58 3.44 11.02 -19.78
CA ILE A 58 4.58 11.74 -20.33
C ILE A 58 5.53 12.01 -19.18
N PHE A 59 6.69 11.37 -19.18
CA PHE A 59 7.75 11.63 -18.22
C PHE A 59 8.83 12.47 -18.86
N PHE A 60 9.14 13.62 -18.28
CA PHE A 60 10.11 14.59 -18.82
C PHE A 60 10.94 15.26 -17.75
N GLU A 61 12.07 15.77 -18.13
CA GLU A 61 12.98 16.54 -17.28
C GLU A 61 13.06 18.00 -17.73
N VAL A 62 13.44 18.86 -16.82
CA VAL A 62 13.83 20.25 -17.12
C VAL A 62 15.20 20.54 -16.50
N SER A 63 16.05 21.26 -17.22
CA SER A 63 17.38 21.64 -16.71
C SER A 63 17.30 22.64 -15.56
N ASN A 64 16.26 23.48 -15.54
CA ASN A 64 15.99 24.45 -14.50
C ASN A 64 14.50 24.43 -14.16
N LEU A 65 14.18 24.48 -12.87
CA LEU A 65 12.79 24.53 -12.41
C LEU A 65 12.01 25.74 -12.93
N LYS A 66 12.70 26.84 -13.26
CA LYS A 66 12.08 28.03 -13.86
C LYS A 66 11.51 27.75 -15.26
N ASP A 67 12.00 26.73 -15.95
CA ASP A 67 11.58 26.38 -17.31
C ASP A 67 10.38 25.41 -17.30
N LEU A 68 9.95 24.94 -16.12
CA LEU A 68 8.88 23.95 -15.99
C LEU A 68 7.56 24.44 -16.59
N ASP A 69 7.15 25.65 -16.28
CA ASP A 69 5.87 26.20 -16.76
C ASP A 69 5.87 26.35 -18.28
N GLN A 70 6.99 26.84 -18.84
CA GLN A 70 7.14 26.97 -20.29
C GLN A 70 7.15 25.60 -20.96
N LYS A 71 7.86 24.61 -20.41
CA LYS A 71 7.90 23.25 -20.93
C LYS A 71 6.53 22.59 -20.87
N PHE A 72 5.80 22.78 -19.78
CA PHE A 72 4.45 22.29 -19.64
C PHE A 72 3.48 22.94 -20.64
N LEU A 73 3.62 24.25 -20.88
CA LEU A 73 2.82 24.94 -21.89
C LEU A 73 3.04 24.33 -23.28
N GLU A 74 4.29 24.14 -23.68
CA GLU A 74 4.66 23.52 -24.97
C GLU A 74 4.05 22.10 -25.13
N ILE A 75 4.17 21.27 -24.08
CA ILE A 75 3.61 19.92 -24.05
C ILE A 75 2.08 19.98 -24.15
N SER A 76 1.45 20.83 -23.36
CA SER A 76 -0.03 20.95 -23.29
C SER A 76 -0.63 21.44 -24.61
N GLU A 77 0.03 22.38 -25.29
CA GLU A 77 -0.37 22.82 -26.64
C GLU A 77 -0.22 21.69 -27.67
N THR A 78 0.85 20.91 -27.56
CA THR A 78 1.05 19.74 -28.43
C THR A 78 -0.02 18.68 -28.18
N ILE A 79 -0.38 18.42 -26.91
CA ILE A 79 -1.48 17.50 -26.58
C ILE A 79 -2.80 17.98 -27.19
N LYS A 80 -3.13 19.26 -27.05
CA LYS A 80 -4.36 19.84 -27.59
C LYS A 80 -4.44 19.78 -29.12
N ASN A 81 -3.32 20.01 -29.79
CA ASN A 81 -3.29 20.12 -31.27
C ASN A 81 -3.06 18.79 -31.97
N LYS A 82 -2.32 17.85 -31.37
CA LYS A 82 -1.86 16.60 -32.03
C LYS A 82 -2.17 15.33 -31.22
N GLY A 83 -2.74 15.47 -30.03
CA GLY A 83 -3.06 14.36 -29.16
C GLY A 83 -1.93 13.98 -28.17
N PHE A 84 -2.30 13.25 -27.15
CA PHE A 84 -1.39 12.84 -26.08
C PHE A 84 -0.33 11.86 -26.59
N ASP A 85 -0.71 10.92 -27.44
CA ASP A 85 0.19 9.90 -28.00
C ASP A 85 1.37 10.56 -28.75
N PHE A 86 1.08 11.60 -29.55
CA PHE A 86 2.11 12.35 -30.25
C PHE A 86 2.99 13.16 -29.30
N ALA A 87 2.40 13.76 -28.29
CA ALA A 87 3.18 14.50 -27.27
C ALA A 87 4.06 13.55 -26.45
N ALA A 88 3.58 12.36 -26.12
CA ALA A 88 4.37 11.33 -25.46
C ALA A 88 5.57 10.90 -26.31
N LEU A 89 5.35 10.63 -27.59
CA LEU A 89 6.43 10.28 -28.53
C LEU A 89 7.50 11.39 -28.63
N LYS A 90 7.09 12.67 -28.59
CA LYS A 90 7.97 13.80 -28.78
C LYS A 90 8.73 14.21 -27.51
N TYR A 91 8.10 14.14 -26.35
CA TYR A 91 8.62 14.75 -25.11
C TYR A 91 8.92 13.76 -23.99
N SER A 92 8.33 12.55 -24.04
CA SER A 92 8.54 11.60 -22.95
C SER A 92 9.86 10.86 -23.10
N ILE A 93 10.61 10.80 -22.00
CA ILE A 93 11.83 10.00 -21.87
C ILE A 93 11.56 8.63 -21.25
N SER A 94 10.28 8.31 -20.98
CA SER A 94 9.88 6.99 -20.51
C SER A 94 9.99 5.93 -21.60
N SER A 95 10.19 4.68 -21.19
CA SER A 95 10.18 3.52 -22.11
C SER A 95 8.84 3.33 -22.84
N THR A 96 7.75 3.89 -22.30
CA THR A 96 6.42 3.86 -22.91
C THR A 96 6.22 4.88 -24.03
N SER A 97 7.16 5.81 -24.23
CA SER A 97 7.04 6.92 -25.19
C SER A 97 6.69 6.45 -26.59
N ASN A 98 7.34 5.39 -27.10
CA ASN A 98 7.11 4.82 -28.43
C ASN A 98 5.72 4.18 -28.59
N LEU A 99 5.03 3.92 -27.48
CA LEU A 99 3.65 3.41 -27.45
C LEU A 99 2.63 4.51 -27.14
N GLY A 100 3.01 5.77 -27.34
CA GLY A 100 2.16 6.92 -26.99
C GLY A 100 1.99 7.14 -25.48
N GLY A 101 2.94 6.65 -24.68
CA GLY A 101 2.89 6.74 -23.22
C GLY A 101 1.88 5.80 -22.56
N LYS A 102 1.31 4.82 -23.28
CA LYS A 102 0.24 3.94 -22.77
C LYS A 102 0.73 3.05 -21.64
N LEU A 103 -0.04 3.05 -20.55
CA LEU A 103 0.12 2.18 -19.40
C LEU A 103 -0.98 1.12 -19.40
N ASP A 104 -0.72 0.01 -18.70
CA ASP A 104 -1.76 -0.99 -18.42
C ASP A 104 -2.77 -0.47 -17.39
N TRP A 105 -3.85 -1.26 -17.18
CA TRP A 105 -4.83 -0.99 -16.15
C TRP A 105 -4.21 -0.91 -14.75
N ILE A 106 -4.32 0.23 -14.12
CA ILE A 106 -3.79 0.48 -12.76
C ILE A 106 -4.95 0.57 -11.78
N ASN A 107 -4.86 -0.25 -10.74
CA ASN A 107 -5.82 -0.24 -9.66
C ASN A 107 -5.64 1.02 -8.80
N GLU A 108 -6.74 1.65 -8.39
CA GLU A 108 -6.72 2.84 -7.51
C GLU A 108 -5.89 2.64 -6.23
N ASN A 109 -5.87 1.43 -5.66
CA ASN A 109 -5.12 1.13 -4.44
C ASN A 109 -3.61 0.98 -4.66
N SER A 110 -3.17 0.79 -5.90
CA SER A 110 -1.74 0.73 -6.27
C SER A 110 -1.14 2.12 -6.49
N LEU A 111 -1.98 3.15 -6.58
CA LEU A 111 -1.52 4.52 -6.75
C LEU A 111 -1.12 5.12 -5.40
N ASN A 112 -0.03 5.88 -5.38
CA ASN A 112 0.32 6.66 -4.21
C ASN A 112 -0.74 7.75 -3.93
N LYS A 113 -0.79 8.24 -2.70
CA LYS A 113 -1.82 9.17 -2.25
C LYS A 113 -1.88 10.45 -3.10
N ASN A 114 -0.74 10.99 -3.46
CA ASN A 114 -0.66 12.26 -4.22
C ASN A 114 -1.22 12.09 -5.64
N ILE A 115 -0.84 11.02 -6.34
CA ILE A 115 -1.36 10.70 -7.67
C ILE A 115 -2.86 10.45 -7.60
N LYS A 116 -3.32 9.66 -6.60
CA LYS A 116 -4.74 9.36 -6.40
C LYS A 116 -5.59 10.62 -6.21
N GLU A 117 -5.12 11.59 -5.43
CA GLU A 117 -5.82 12.86 -5.21
C GLU A 117 -5.88 13.70 -6.50
N LEU A 118 -4.80 13.74 -7.27
CA LEU A 118 -4.74 14.49 -8.53
C LEU A 118 -5.65 13.92 -9.61
N ILE A 119 -5.63 12.59 -9.82
CA ILE A 119 -6.46 11.97 -10.87
C ILE A 119 -7.94 11.88 -10.50
N LYS A 120 -8.29 11.99 -9.22
CA LYS A 120 -9.68 11.90 -8.74
C LYS A 120 -10.59 12.93 -9.40
N ASN A 121 -10.05 14.09 -9.74
CA ASN A 121 -10.79 15.22 -10.34
C ASN A 121 -10.66 15.27 -11.88
N LEU A 122 -9.88 14.37 -12.49
CA LEU A 122 -9.73 14.30 -13.94
C LEU A 122 -10.87 13.47 -14.54
N GLN A 123 -11.35 13.92 -15.69
CA GLN A 123 -12.30 13.17 -16.52
C GLN A 123 -11.54 12.34 -17.56
N ILE A 124 -12.27 11.50 -18.29
CA ILE A 124 -11.71 10.75 -19.41
C ILE A 124 -11.24 11.76 -20.48
N ASN A 125 -10.03 11.55 -20.98
CA ASN A 125 -9.26 12.41 -21.89
C ASN A 125 -8.68 13.68 -21.28
N ASP A 126 -8.93 13.96 -19.99
CA ASP A 126 -8.22 15.02 -19.29
C ASP A 126 -6.80 14.58 -18.93
N PHE A 127 -5.88 15.55 -18.90
CA PHE A 127 -4.51 15.32 -18.44
C PHE A 127 -4.16 16.21 -17.24
N SER A 128 -3.25 15.72 -16.42
CA SER A 128 -2.80 16.39 -15.20
C SER A 128 -1.87 17.55 -15.48
N LYS A 129 -1.69 18.42 -14.49
CA LYS A 129 -0.49 19.27 -14.38
C LYS A 129 0.74 18.39 -14.13
N PRO A 130 1.96 18.93 -14.31
CA PRO A 130 3.18 18.23 -13.97
C PRO A 130 3.20 17.79 -12.51
N ILE A 131 3.50 16.52 -12.28
CA ILE A 131 3.63 15.88 -10.98
C ILE A 131 5.11 15.65 -10.75
N ALA A 132 5.69 16.23 -9.71
CA ALA A 132 7.07 15.97 -9.36
C ALA A 132 7.25 14.51 -8.90
N VAL A 133 8.16 13.79 -9.52
CA VAL A 133 8.54 12.42 -9.19
C VAL A 133 10.08 12.30 -9.17
N PRO A 134 10.63 11.26 -8.57
CA PRO A 134 12.09 11.05 -8.64
C PRO A 134 12.58 11.04 -10.09
N GLY A 135 13.53 11.91 -10.40
CA GLY A 135 14.14 12.02 -11.72
C GLY A 135 13.43 12.97 -12.68
N GLY A 136 12.32 13.65 -12.32
CA GLY A 136 11.69 14.60 -13.22
C GLY A 136 10.22 14.89 -12.95
N PHE A 137 9.44 15.05 -13.99
CA PHE A 137 8.02 15.41 -13.94
C PHE A 137 7.20 14.46 -14.79
N LEU A 138 6.01 14.14 -14.27
CA LEU A 138 5.06 13.23 -14.88
C LEU A 138 3.76 13.98 -15.21
N ILE A 139 3.27 13.82 -16.44
CA ILE A 139 1.91 14.21 -16.84
C ILE A 139 1.15 12.92 -17.10
N LEU A 140 -0.04 12.78 -16.52
CA LEU A 140 -0.90 11.62 -16.69
C LEU A 140 -2.18 12.02 -17.43
N GLN A 141 -2.62 11.19 -18.36
CA GLN A 141 -3.94 11.28 -19.00
C GLN A 141 -4.78 10.06 -18.61
N ILE A 142 -6.07 10.27 -18.34
CA ILE A 142 -7.01 9.19 -18.12
C ILE A 142 -7.66 8.81 -19.47
N ASN A 143 -7.42 7.58 -19.93
CA ASN A 143 -8.01 7.08 -21.16
C ASN A 143 -9.35 6.37 -20.89
N GLU A 144 -9.44 5.61 -19.80
CA GLU A 144 -10.66 4.88 -19.42
C GLU A 144 -10.71 4.66 -17.90
N ILE A 145 -11.92 4.56 -17.34
CA ILE A 145 -12.16 4.26 -15.93
C ILE A 145 -13.08 3.04 -15.84
N LYS A 146 -12.64 2.00 -15.15
CA LYS A 146 -13.47 0.83 -14.81
C LYS A 146 -13.82 0.85 -13.33
N LYS A 147 -15.07 0.52 -13.01
CA LYS A 147 -15.52 0.23 -11.64
C LYS A 147 -15.69 -1.27 -11.50
N ILE A 148 -14.84 -1.89 -10.68
CA ILE A 148 -14.88 -3.32 -10.43
C ILE A 148 -15.47 -3.51 -9.03
N LYS A 149 -16.53 -4.31 -8.93
CA LYS A 149 -17.09 -4.64 -7.61
C LYS A 149 -16.07 -5.47 -6.83
N ILE A 150 -15.77 -5.05 -5.60
CA ILE A 150 -14.91 -5.83 -4.72
C ILE A 150 -15.65 -7.12 -4.36
N GLN A 151 -15.03 -8.25 -4.67
CA GLN A 151 -15.50 -9.56 -4.22
C GLN A 151 -14.56 -10.05 -3.11
N ILE A 152 -15.04 -9.95 -1.88
CA ILE A 152 -14.30 -10.44 -0.71
C ILE A 152 -14.96 -11.75 -0.28
N ASP A 153 -14.17 -12.80 -0.15
CA ASP A 153 -14.59 -13.98 0.62
C ASP A 153 -14.67 -13.60 2.11
N ILE A 154 -15.86 -13.18 2.52
CA ILE A 154 -16.11 -12.65 3.86
C ILE A 154 -15.71 -13.67 4.93
N ASN A 155 -15.91 -14.97 4.71
CA ASN A 155 -15.58 -15.97 5.72
C ASN A 155 -14.07 -16.15 5.88
N LYS A 156 -13.35 -16.15 4.76
CA LYS A 156 -11.88 -16.24 4.74
C LYS A 156 -11.22 -15.00 5.36
N GLU A 157 -11.71 -13.81 5.00
CA GLU A 157 -11.17 -12.57 5.55
C GLU A 157 -11.53 -12.36 7.02
N LEU A 158 -12.76 -12.76 7.42
CA LEU A 158 -13.16 -12.72 8.82
C LEU A 158 -12.26 -13.61 9.69
N LYS A 159 -11.95 -14.82 9.22
CA LYS A 159 -11.03 -15.71 9.94
C LYS A 159 -9.67 -15.10 10.13
N LYS A 160 -9.09 -14.49 9.07
CA LYS A 160 -7.80 -13.78 9.18
C LYS A 160 -7.84 -12.62 10.20
N LEU A 161 -8.92 -11.84 10.19
CA LEU A 161 -9.08 -10.72 11.14
C LEU A 161 -9.22 -11.22 12.57
N ILE A 162 -9.95 -12.30 12.80
CA ILE A 162 -10.10 -12.94 14.11
C ILE A 162 -8.73 -13.42 14.61
N ASP A 163 -7.98 -14.16 13.77
CA ASP A 163 -6.67 -14.68 14.12
C ASP A 163 -5.67 -13.55 14.39
N PHE A 164 -5.71 -12.48 13.60
CA PHE A 164 -4.87 -11.30 13.81
C PHE A 164 -5.18 -10.60 15.13
N GLU A 165 -6.45 -10.35 15.42
CA GLU A 165 -6.88 -9.69 16.67
C GLU A 165 -6.56 -10.54 17.91
N LYS A 166 -6.78 -11.87 17.82
CA LYS A 166 -6.40 -12.82 18.85
C LYS A 166 -4.89 -12.74 19.17
N ASN A 167 -4.07 -12.76 18.14
CA ASN A 167 -2.61 -12.69 18.29
C ASN A 167 -2.17 -11.34 18.88
N ASN A 168 -2.80 -10.23 18.47
CA ASN A 168 -2.54 -8.91 19.03
C ASN A 168 -2.86 -8.84 20.52
N GLN A 169 -4.03 -9.34 20.95
CA GLN A 169 -4.41 -9.35 22.36
C GLN A 169 -3.48 -10.26 23.18
N LEU A 170 -3.12 -11.44 22.67
CA LEU A 170 -2.13 -12.32 23.33
C LEU A 170 -0.76 -11.64 23.45
N SER A 171 -0.31 -10.95 22.44
CA SER A 171 0.96 -10.20 22.48
C SER A 171 0.93 -9.08 23.55
N GLN A 172 -0.20 -8.38 23.67
CA GLN A 172 -0.37 -7.36 24.71
C GLN A 172 -0.37 -7.99 26.11
N TYR A 173 -1.09 -9.09 26.31
CA TYR A 173 -1.06 -9.83 27.58
C TYR A 173 0.32 -10.38 27.90
N SER A 174 1.06 -10.86 26.92
CA SER A 174 2.45 -11.30 27.07
C SER A 174 3.34 -10.19 27.63
N LYS A 175 3.27 -8.99 27.05
CA LYS A 175 4.02 -7.81 27.52
C LYS A 175 3.64 -7.43 28.95
N ILE A 176 2.33 -7.41 29.25
CA ILE A 176 1.84 -7.07 30.59
C ILE A 176 2.33 -8.11 31.61
N TYR A 177 2.23 -9.39 31.28
CA TYR A 177 2.65 -10.46 32.18
C TYR A 177 4.16 -10.48 32.38
N TYR A 178 4.95 -10.28 31.33
CA TYR A 178 6.40 -10.14 31.42
C TYR A 178 6.80 -9.00 32.36
N ASN A 179 6.22 -7.83 32.19
CA ASN A 179 6.51 -6.67 33.04
C ASN A 179 6.11 -6.90 34.52
N LYS A 180 5.01 -7.63 34.74
CA LYS A 180 4.59 -8.01 36.11
C LYS A 180 5.61 -8.95 36.75
N ILE A 181 6.07 -9.98 36.01
CA ILE A 181 7.07 -10.91 36.54
C ILE A 181 8.40 -10.19 36.80
N LYS A 182 8.85 -9.36 35.82
CA LYS A 182 10.12 -8.62 35.94
C LYS A 182 10.15 -7.72 37.20
N LYS A 183 9.03 -7.13 37.59
CA LYS A 183 8.94 -6.32 38.83
C LYS A 183 9.01 -7.14 40.10
N ASN A 184 8.61 -8.41 40.05
CA ASN A 184 8.54 -9.29 41.23
C ASN A 184 9.75 -10.22 41.39
N LEU A 185 10.62 -10.26 40.39
CA LEU A 185 11.86 -11.03 40.37
C LEU A 185 13.02 -10.05 40.26
N GLU A 186 14.00 -10.15 41.17
CA GLU A 186 15.31 -9.54 40.95
C GLU A 186 16.02 -10.30 39.84
N ILE A 187 15.94 -9.79 38.63
CA ILE A 187 16.65 -10.35 37.48
C ILE A 187 18.05 -9.73 37.50
N ASN A 188 19.04 -10.46 37.98
CA ASN A 188 20.45 -10.14 37.80
C ASN A 188 20.80 -10.52 36.35
N GLU A 189 20.96 -9.51 35.50
CA GLU A 189 21.55 -9.73 34.15
C GLU A 189 23.05 -9.99 34.37
N LEU A 190 23.48 -11.21 34.03
CA LEU A 190 24.89 -11.63 33.95
C LEU A 190 25.54 -11.11 32.68
#